data_1e83e2866bce7191b73bdd3495bab1f5
#
_entry.id   1e83e2866bce7191b73bdd3495bab1f5
#
_cell.length_a   1.000
_cell.length_b   1.000
_cell.length_c   1.000
_cell.angle_alpha   90.00
_cell.angle_beta   90.00
_cell.angle_gamma   90.00
#
_symmetry.space_group_name_H-M   'P 1'
#
loop_
_entity.id
_entity.type
_entity.pdbx_description
1 polymer ?
#
loop_
_entity_poly.entity_id
_entity_poly.type
_entity_poly.pdbx_seq_one_letter_code
_entity_poly.pdbx_strand_id
1 'polypeptide(L)'
;MPMTVIKKEEIFDCIGRDLGYTDWFEIDQERINAFADATMDHQFIHVDPEQAGPIFGSTIAHGFLSLSLCAGLGQETALIVEGAKMGLNYGLDKVRFLSQLQ
;
A
#
# COMPACT_ATOMS: atom_id res chain seq x y z
N MET A 1 11.67 -6.23 7.81
CA MET A 1 12.45 -5.25 8.62
C MET A 1 11.68 -4.91 9.87
N PRO A 2 12.34 -4.90 11.03
CA PRO A 2 11.66 -4.54 12.27
C PRO A 2 11.31 -3.05 12.29
N MET A 3 10.26 -2.74 13.02
CA MET A 3 9.91 -1.36 13.30
C MET A 3 11.02 -0.69 14.12
N THR A 4 11.21 0.59 13.91
CA THR A 4 12.19 1.39 14.65
C THR A 4 11.44 2.28 15.64
N VAL A 5 11.77 2.15 16.93
CA VAL A 5 11.19 2.98 17.98
C VAL A 5 12.17 4.11 18.31
N ILE A 6 11.69 5.33 18.31
CA ILE A 6 12.49 6.52 18.61
C ILE A 6 11.81 7.38 19.68
N LYS A 7 12.61 8.23 20.30
CA LYS A 7 12.08 9.25 21.18
C LYS A 7 11.55 10.44 20.38
N LYS A 8 10.58 11.15 20.92
CA LYS A 8 10.00 12.33 20.29
C LYS A 8 11.06 13.35 19.87
N GLU A 9 12.08 13.54 20.68
CA GLU A 9 13.16 14.50 20.42
C GLU A 9 14.05 14.10 19.25
N GLU A 10 13.99 12.85 18.82
CA GLU A 10 14.82 12.31 17.73
C GLU A 10 14.15 12.38 16.35
N ILE A 11 12.92 12.91 16.26
CA ILE A 11 12.14 12.91 15.01
C ILE A 11 12.91 13.56 13.86
N PHE A 12 13.47 14.75 14.10
CA PHE A 12 14.17 15.48 13.03
C PHE A 12 15.47 14.82 12.61
N ASP A 13 16.08 14.03 13.49
CA ASP A 13 17.32 13.28 13.18
C ASP A 13 17.04 12.14 12.20
N CYS A 14 15.79 11.76 12.00
CA CYS A 14 15.38 10.69 11.10
C CYS A 14 15.13 11.15 9.66
N ILE A 15 15.20 12.45 9.40
CA ILE A 15 15.01 12.97 8.04
C ILE A 15 16.05 12.40 7.11
N GLY A 16 15.61 11.79 6.01
CA GLY A 16 16.49 11.16 5.03
C GLY A 16 16.94 9.75 5.39
N ARG A 17 16.52 9.23 6.53
CA ARG A 17 16.87 7.88 6.96
C ARG A 17 16.14 6.84 6.12
N ASP A 18 16.90 5.84 5.65
CA ASP A 18 16.33 4.66 4.98
C ASP A 18 15.82 3.67 6.02
N LEU A 19 14.52 3.38 6.00
CA LEU A 19 13.89 2.44 6.92
C LEU A 19 13.88 1.00 6.41
N GLY A 20 14.38 0.76 5.19
CA GLY A 20 14.48 -0.56 4.60
C GLY A 20 13.26 -0.96 3.79
N TYR A 21 13.09 -2.25 3.59
CA TYR A 21 12.05 -2.83 2.74
C TYR A 21 11.29 -3.90 3.50
N THR A 22 10.04 -4.13 3.09
CA THR A 22 9.29 -5.32 3.49
C THR A 22 9.76 -6.51 2.64
N ASP A 23 9.37 -7.72 3.04
CA ASP A 23 9.43 -8.87 2.16
C ASP A 23 8.46 -8.67 0.99
N TRP A 24 8.66 -9.45 -0.07
CA TRP A 24 7.74 -9.45 -1.19
C TRP A 24 6.35 -9.86 -0.72
N PHE A 25 5.35 -9.16 -1.21
CA PHE A 25 3.95 -9.41 -0.89
C PHE A 25 3.17 -9.59 -2.18
N GLU A 26 2.57 -10.77 -2.37
CA GLU A 26 1.81 -11.05 -3.57
C GLU A 26 0.40 -10.45 -3.47
N ILE A 27 0.00 -9.72 -4.49
CA ILE A 27 -1.37 -9.22 -4.64
C ILE A 27 -2.07 -10.12 -5.65
N ASP A 28 -2.85 -11.08 -5.15
CA ASP A 28 -3.56 -12.05 -5.97
C ASP A 28 -4.97 -11.57 -6.34
N GLN A 29 -5.63 -12.33 -7.21
CA GLN A 29 -6.99 -11.99 -7.66
C GLN A 29 -7.99 -11.98 -6.50
N GLU A 30 -7.83 -12.86 -5.52
CA GLU A 30 -8.72 -12.91 -4.36
C GLU A 30 -8.68 -11.60 -3.57
N ARG A 31 -7.49 -11.02 -3.39
CA ARG A 31 -7.32 -9.74 -2.71
C ARG A 31 -7.91 -8.58 -3.52
N ILE A 32 -7.71 -8.61 -4.83
CA ILE A 32 -8.29 -7.59 -5.73
C ILE A 32 -9.81 -7.65 -5.67
N ASN A 33 -10.38 -8.86 -5.71
CA ASN A 33 -11.83 -9.04 -5.61
C ASN A 33 -12.37 -8.54 -4.27
N ALA A 34 -11.66 -8.80 -3.17
CA ALA A 34 -12.05 -8.34 -1.85
C ALA A 34 -12.05 -6.80 -1.77
N PHE A 35 -11.06 -6.17 -2.38
CA PHE A 35 -11.00 -4.71 -2.44
C PHE A 35 -12.12 -4.13 -3.30
N ALA A 36 -12.44 -4.78 -4.43
CA ALA A 36 -13.55 -4.41 -5.29
C ALA A 36 -14.87 -4.45 -4.51
N ASP A 37 -15.07 -5.51 -3.71
CA ASP A 37 -16.27 -5.64 -2.87
C ASP A 37 -16.32 -4.55 -1.79
N ALA A 38 -15.19 -4.26 -1.16
CA ALA A 38 -15.12 -3.29 -0.08
C ALA A 38 -15.37 -1.85 -0.55
N THR A 39 -14.99 -1.54 -1.79
CA THR A 39 -15.07 -0.19 -2.35
C THR A 39 -16.16 -0.02 -3.41
N MET A 40 -16.82 -1.10 -3.79
CA MET A 40 -17.83 -1.12 -4.86
C MET A 40 -17.27 -0.78 -6.26
N ASP A 41 -15.96 -0.94 -6.43
CA ASP A 41 -15.30 -0.74 -7.72
C ASP A 41 -15.07 -2.09 -8.40
N HIS A 42 -16.08 -2.54 -9.15
CA HIS A 42 -16.06 -3.82 -9.86
C HIS A 42 -15.81 -3.65 -11.36
N GLN A 43 -15.04 -2.65 -11.74
CA GLN A 43 -14.68 -2.43 -13.13
C GLN A 43 -14.01 -3.71 -13.70
N PHE A 44 -14.35 -4.07 -14.94
CA PHE A 44 -13.91 -5.34 -15.51
C PHE A 44 -12.39 -5.51 -15.53
N ILE A 45 -11.65 -4.42 -15.64
CA ILE A 45 -10.19 -4.47 -15.69
C ILE A 45 -9.57 -5.07 -14.42
N HIS A 46 -10.30 -5.07 -13.32
CA HIS A 46 -9.85 -5.59 -12.04
C HIS A 46 -10.39 -6.99 -11.76
N VAL A 47 -11.60 -7.30 -12.19
CA VAL A 47 -12.31 -8.50 -11.73
C VAL A 47 -12.61 -9.51 -12.83
N ASP A 48 -12.47 -9.17 -14.10
CA ASP A 48 -12.81 -10.06 -15.22
C ASP A 48 -11.58 -10.36 -16.09
N PRO A 49 -10.90 -11.51 -15.85
CA PRO A 49 -9.72 -11.87 -16.62
C PRO A 49 -9.99 -12.03 -18.12
N GLU A 50 -11.18 -12.46 -18.50
CA GLU A 50 -11.52 -12.68 -19.93
C GLU A 50 -11.57 -11.36 -20.68
N GLN A 51 -12.16 -10.33 -20.09
CA GLN A 51 -12.26 -9.02 -20.72
C GLN A 51 -10.97 -8.20 -20.58
N ALA A 52 -10.28 -8.31 -19.45
CA ALA A 52 -9.06 -7.56 -19.19
C ALA A 52 -7.84 -8.14 -19.93
N GLY A 53 -7.80 -9.45 -20.12
CA GLY A 53 -6.68 -10.15 -20.76
C GLY A 53 -6.27 -9.57 -22.10
N PRO A 54 -7.19 -9.35 -23.05
CA PRO A 54 -6.85 -8.77 -24.36
C PRO A 54 -6.25 -7.37 -24.30
N ILE A 55 -6.53 -6.62 -23.23
CA ILE A 55 -6.07 -5.22 -23.08
C ILE A 55 -4.74 -5.17 -22.34
N PHE A 56 -4.64 -5.86 -21.20
CA PHE A 56 -3.49 -5.76 -20.31
C PHE A 56 -2.67 -7.06 -20.17
N GLY A 57 -3.14 -8.16 -20.75
CA GLY A 57 -2.54 -9.48 -20.55
C GLY A 57 -3.03 -10.20 -19.29
N SER A 58 -3.64 -9.49 -18.37
CA SER A 58 -4.24 -9.99 -17.13
C SER A 58 -5.17 -8.94 -16.57
N THR A 59 -5.85 -9.25 -15.47
CA THR A 59 -6.46 -8.19 -14.67
C THR A 59 -5.36 -7.36 -14.01
N ILE A 60 -5.69 -6.14 -13.62
CA ILE A 60 -4.77 -5.25 -12.92
C ILE A 60 -5.34 -4.89 -11.55
N ALA A 61 -4.45 -4.68 -10.59
CA ALA A 61 -4.86 -4.22 -9.26
C ALA A 61 -5.33 -2.77 -9.33
N HIS A 62 -6.31 -2.43 -8.48
CA HIS A 62 -6.71 -1.04 -8.30
C HIS A 62 -5.50 -0.25 -7.79
N GLY A 63 -5.28 0.94 -8.35
CA GLY A 63 -4.25 1.84 -7.82
C GLY A 63 -4.49 2.14 -6.34
N PHE A 64 -5.75 2.34 -5.97
CA PHE A 64 -6.12 2.58 -4.57
C PHE A 64 -5.88 1.39 -3.66
N LEU A 65 -5.92 0.16 -4.19
CA LEU A 65 -5.52 -1.01 -3.40
C LEU A 65 -4.04 -0.94 -3.05
N SER A 66 -3.19 -0.66 -4.05
CA SER A 66 -1.76 -0.53 -3.83
C SER A 66 -1.45 0.56 -2.80
N LEU A 67 -2.11 1.70 -2.91
CA LEU A 67 -1.95 2.80 -1.95
C LEU A 67 -2.41 2.37 -0.55
N SER A 68 -3.56 1.71 -0.45
CA SER A 68 -4.11 1.27 0.83
C SER A 68 -3.22 0.25 1.54
N LEU A 69 -2.54 -0.60 0.79
CA LEU A 69 -1.62 -1.60 1.36
C LEU A 69 -0.41 -0.96 2.03
N CYS A 70 -0.10 0.29 1.72
CA CYS A 70 1.00 1.00 2.39
C CYS A 70 0.78 1.07 3.91
N ALA A 71 -0.45 1.12 4.37
CA ALA A 71 -0.75 1.15 5.80
C ALA A 71 -0.34 -0.14 6.51
N GLY A 72 -0.70 -1.31 5.91
CA GLY A 72 -0.37 -2.60 6.49
C GLY A 72 1.09 -2.99 6.30
N LEU A 73 1.59 -2.87 5.07
CA LEU A 73 2.98 -3.22 4.76
C LEU A 73 3.97 -2.28 5.45
N GLY A 74 3.62 -1.00 5.55
CA GLY A 74 4.48 -0.01 6.18
C GLY A 74 4.74 -0.28 7.66
N GLN A 75 3.90 -1.04 8.33
CA GLN A 75 4.10 -1.38 9.74
C GLN A 75 5.39 -2.16 9.99
N GLU A 76 5.85 -2.93 9.01
CA GLU A 76 7.08 -3.70 9.12
C GLU A 76 8.34 -2.82 9.15
N THR A 77 8.25 -1.63 8.56
CA THR A 77 9.38 -0.69 8.47
C THR A 77 9.08 0.64 9.16
N ALA A 78 7.95 0.73 9.88
CA ALA A 78 7.49 1.98 10.44
C ALA A 78 8.44 2.55 11.49
N LEU A 79 8.49 3.88 11.53
CA LEU A 79 9.13 4.62 12.58
C LEU A 79 8.07 4.91 13.65
N ILE A 80 8.31 4.43 14.85
CA ILE A 80 7.37 4.56 15.97
C ILE A 80 7.93 5.56 16.98
N VAL A 81 7.13 6.57 17.31
CA VAL A 81 7.48 7.54 18.37
C VAL A 81 7.11 6.96 19.71
N GLU A 82 8.07 6.88 20.62
CA GLU A 82 7.84 6.38 21.98
C GLU A 82 6.73 7.17 22.67
N GLY A 83 5.78 6.45 23.27
CA GLY A 83 4.65 7.04 23.96
C GLY A 83 3.43 7.32 23.09
N ALA A 84 3.56 7.24 21.76
CA ALA A 84 2.42 7.35 20.86
C ALA A 84 1.54 6.12 20.99
N LYS A 85 0.23 6.33 21.13
CA LYS A 85 -0.73 5.23 21.31
C LYS A 85 -1.30 4.75 19.97
N MET A 86 -1.35 5.61 18.96
CA MET A 86 -1.88 5.30 17.65
C MET A 86 -1.33 6.24 16.59
N GLY A 87 -1.40 5.83 15.33
CA GLY A 87 -1.15 6.69 14.19
C GLY A 87 -2.42 6.81 13.37
N LEU A 88 -2.68 8.00 12.87
CA LEU A 88 -3.82 8.26 12.00
C LEU A 88 -3.30 8.74 10.64
N ASN A 89 -3.88 8.21 9.57
CA ASN A 89 -3.57 8.68 8.23
C ASN A 89 -4.20 10.05 8.04
N TYR A 90 -3.35 11.07 7.96
CA TYR A 90 -3.80 12.46 7.84
C TYR A 90 -4.14 12.83 6.41
N GLY A 91 -3.24 12.50 5.49
CA GLY A 91 -3.44 12.86 4.10
C GLY A 91 -2.20 12.62 3.26
N LEU A 92 -2.30 13.02 2.01
CA LEU A 92 -1.29 12.88 0.99
C LEU A 92 -1.20 14.19 0.22
N ASP A 93 0.01 14.62 -0.10
CA ASP A 93 0.19 15.83 -0.91
C ASP A 93 -0.06 15.55 -2.39
N LYS A 94 0.39 14.38 -2.86
CA LYS A 94 0.28 14.03 -4.27
C LYS A 94 0.43 12.53 -4.45
N VAL A 95 -0.45 11.94 -5.26
CA VAL A 95 -0.38 10.52 -5.62
C VAL A 95 -0.61 10.37 -7.12
N ARG A 96 0.23 9.57 -7.77
CA ARG A 96 0.07 9.19 -9.16
C ARG A 96 0.40 7.72 -9.32
N PHE A 97 -0.43 7.01 -10.07
CA PHE A 97 -0.22 5.62 -10.40
C PHE A 97 0.42 5.55 -11.79
N LEU A 98 1.74 5.39 -11.82
CA LEU A 98 2.52 5.53 -13.05
C LEU A 98 2.49 4.28 -13.92
N SER A 99 2.19 3.12 -13.35
CA SER A 99 2.06 1.85 -14.09
C SER A 99 1.08 0.93 -13.41
N GLN A 100 0.50 0.01 -14.18
CA GLN A 100 -0.44 -0.97 -13.67
C GLN A 100 0.30 -2.13 -13.01
N LEU A 101 -0.27 -2.66 -11.94
CA LEU A 101 0.20 -3.89 -11.29
C LEU A 101 -0.63 -5.05 -11.80
N GLN A 102 0.01 -5.95 -12.50
CA GLN A 102 -0.62 -7.13 -13.10
C GLN A 102 -0.55 -8.36 -12.20
#